data_22c81286b4459089a70da0109608a865
#
_entry.id   22c81286b4459089a70da0109608a865
#
_cell.length_a   1.000
_cell.length_b   1.000
_cell.length_c   1.000
_cell.angle_alpha   90.00
_cell.angle_beta   90.00
_cell.angle_gamma   90.00
#
_symmetry.space_group_name_H-M   'P 1'
#
loop_
_entity.id
_entity.type
_entity.pdbx_description
1 polymer ?
#
loop_
_entity_poly.entity_id
_entity_poly.type
_entity_poly.pdbx_seq_one_letter_code
_entity_poly.pdbx_strand_id
1 'polypeptide(L)'
;MLTVKLFGSGNACFYDRPIDGFPFHQAYLVLCYLLLNRNHKQNRERLASVFWGNYSTNVSRKYLRNALWKLRSVFQSVGAQLEDYLLVNDDSIAFQTSGPYQLDVETFEALLATTRNLQGEELNQDQAQQMKKAIDLYDGDLLEGVDEEWCLYERERLSLLHLNSLLKLMVYHRSHHMYTLGLEYGERILAFDNTRENVHREMMQLYWLLGEPQLALVQYHHCEQILRDQVGVEPNDDTKYLYQQMLHHRFPMPKEIFVSSRPVEDPRNVNLATATEYAIHEIHHLRQVIEETKAELEKVEALLEQAKNKSV
;
A
#
# COMPACT_ATOMS: atom_id res chain seq x y z
N MET A 1 7.40 -26.01 -0.52
CA MET A 1 7.75 -24.57 -0.53
C MET A 1 6.92 -23.89 0.54
N LEU A 2 7.52 -23.09 1.39
CA LEU A 2 6.86 -22.26 2.39
C LEU A 2 6.41 -20.95 1.73
N THR A 3 5.14 -20.61 1.78
CA THR A 3 4.61 -19.31 1.32
C THR A 3 4.06 -18.57 2.53
N VAL A 4 4.53 -17.35 2.73
CA VAL A 4 4.10 -16.49 3.85
C VAL A 4 3.67 -15.15 3.28
N LYS A 5 2.46 -14.74 3.63
CA LYS A 5 1.95 -13.40 3.40
C LYS A 5 1.82 -12.71 4.73
N LEU A 6 2.45 -11.56 4.87
CA LEU A 6 2.42 -10.73 6.07
C LEU A 6 1.60 -9.47 5.90
N PHE A 7 1.28 -9.06 4.67
CA PHE A 7 0.36 -7.96 4.41
C PHE A 7 -1.09 -8.39 4.67
N GLY A 8 -1.89 -7.46 5.19
CA GLY A 8 -3.25 -7.72 5.65
C GLY A 8 -3.27 -8.55 6.93
N SER A 9 -4.25 -9.42 7.07
CA SER A 9 -4.42 -10.28 8.25
C SER A 9 -3.32 -11.33 8.44
N GLY A 10 -2.44 -11.47 7.48
CA GLY A 10 -1.35 -12.45 7.47
C GLY A 10 -1.82 -13.90 7.27
N ASN A 11 -1.09 -14.67 6.49
CA ASN A 11 -1.30 -16.11 6.37
C ASN A 11 0.01 -16.82 6.00
N ALA A 12 0.04 -18.13 6.25
CA ALA A 12 1.15 -18.97 5.83
C ALA A 12 0.63 -20.34 5.37
N CYS A 13 1.28 -20.91 4.37
CA CYS A 13 1.00 -22.25 3.87
C CYS A 13 2.28 -22.97 3.48
N PHE A 14 2.22 -24.29 3.49
CA PHE A 14 3.27 -25.17 3.00
C PHE A 14 2.70 -26.09 1.92
N TYR A 15 3.10 -25.86 0.65
CA TYR A 15 2.54 -26.53 -0.52
C TYR A 15 0.99 -26.60 -0.45
N ASP A 16 0.34 -25.45 -0.42
CA ASP A 16 -1.12 -25.29 -0.37
C ASP A 16 -1.82 -25.82 0.91
N ARG A 17 -1.07 -26.33 1.89
CA ARG A 17 -1.58 -26.69 3.21
C ARG A 17 -1.49 -25.47 4.13
N PRO A 18 -2.60 -24.92 4.62
CA PRO A 18 -2.56 -23.78 5.51
C PRO A 18 -1.89 -24.15 6.86
N ILE A 19 -1.20 -23.18 7.42
CA ILE A 19 -0.66 -23.26 8.78
C ILE A 19 -1.69 -22.66 9.72
N ASP A 20 -2.46 -23.48 10.41
CA ASP A 20 -3.56 -23.06 11.25
C ASP A 20 -3.10 -22.18 12.43
N GLY A 21 -3.91 -21.13 12.72
CA GLY A 21 -3.65 -20.20 13.80
C GLY A 21 -2.59 -19.13 13.52
N PHE A 22 -2.08 -19.05 12.30
CA PHE A 22 -1.22 -17.97 11.86
C PHE A 22 -2.06 -16.69 11.61
N PRO A 23 -1.59 -15.49 11.99
CA PRO A 23 -0.37 -15.15 12.75
C PRO A 23 -0.58 -14.99 14.26
N PHE A 24 -1.78 -15.19 14.79
CA PHE A 24 -2.21 -14.76 16.13
C PHE A 24 -1.59 -15.52 17.31
N HIS A 25 -0.83 -16.55 17.05
CA HIS A 25 -0.19 -17.31 18.13
C HIS A 25 1.27 -16.88 18.33
N GLN A 26 1.72 -16.66 19.57
CA GLN A 26 3.07 -16.20 19.92
C GLN A 26 4.22 -16.95 19.21
N ALA A 27 4.06 -18.25 18.97
CA ALA A 27 5.05 -19.02 18.22
C ALA A 27 5.21 -18.52 16.77
N TYR A 28 4.09 -18.17 16.12
CA TYR A 28 4.13 -17.64 14.73
C TYR A 28 4.62 -16.21 14.69
N LEU A 29 4.32 -15.39 15.70
CA LEU A 29 4.87 -14.03 15.80
C LEU A 29 6.41 -14.06 15.90
N VAL A 30 6.98 -15.06 16.58
CA VAL A 30 8.44 -15.29 16.57
C VAL A 30 8.92 -15.59 15.15
N LEU A 31 8.20 -16.42 14.39
CA LEU A 31 8.54 -16.70 12.98
C LEU A 31 8.42 -15.44 12.10
N CYS A 32 7.34 -14.66 12.25
CA CYS A 32 7.16 -13.39 11.53
C CYS A 32 8.29 -12.40 11.80
N TYR A 33 8.67 -12.26 13.08
CA TYR A 33 9.79 -11.42 13.48
C TYR A 33 11.11 -11.86 12.81
N LEU A 34 11.37 -13.18 12.80
CA LEU A 34 12.58 -13.72 12.15
C LEU A 34 12.56 -13.55 10.63
N LEU A 35 11.40 -13.67 9.99
CA LEU A 35 11.22 -13.41 8.56
C LEU A 35 11.46 -11.93 8.20
N LEU A 36 10.95 -11.01 9.00
CA LEU A 36 11.19 -9.58 8.81
C LEU A 36 12.65 -9.20 9.07
N ASN A 37 13.33 -9.92 9.97
CA ASN A 37 14.76 -9.76 10.28
C ASN A 37 15.65 -10.83 9.61
N ARG A 38 15.25 -11.38 8.46
CA ARG A 38 15.88 -12.51 7.77
C ARG A 38 17.36 -12.33 7.44
N ASN A 39 17.80 -11.10 7.30
CA ASN A 39 19.20 -10.78 6.98
C ASN A 39 20.13 -10.72 8.20
N HIS A 40 19.57 -10.92 9.42
CA HIS A 40 20.30 -10.74 10.67
C HIS A 40 20.09 -11.90 11.62
N LYS A 41 21.19 -12.39 12.22
CA LYS A 41 21.12 -13.33 13.32
C LYS A 41 20.57 -12.62 14.56
N GLN A 42 19.56 -13.20 15.19
CA GLN A 42 18.95 -12.66 16.40
C GLN A 42 19.52 -13.36 17.62
N ASN A 43 20.02 -12.59 18.59
CA ASN A 43 20.43 -13.16 19.87
C ASN A 43 19.20 -13.70 20.61
N ARG A 44 19.34 -14.93 21.20
CA ARG A 44 18.21 -15.62 21.85
C ARG A 44 17.67 -14.88 23.07
N GLU A 45 18.53 -14.23 23.83
CA GLU A 45 18.08 -13.46 25.01
C GLU A 45 17.31 -12.22 24.58
N ARG A 46 17.85 -11.51 23.58
CA ARG A 46 17.17 -10.34 23.00
C ARG A 46 15.82 -10.75 22.41
N LEU A 47 15.75 -11.83 21.64
CA LEU A 47 14.51 -12.33 21.08
C LEU A 47 13.51 -12.71 22.17
N ALA A 48 13.95 -13.43 23.22
CA ALA A 48 13.12 -13.75 24.35
C ALA A 48 12.61 -12.51 25.11
N SER A 49 13.43 -11.45 25.20
CA SER A 49 13.05 -10.18 25.80
C SER A 49 12.02 -9.42 24.97
N VAL A 50 12.11 -9.44 23.65
CA VAL A 50 11.13 -8.79 22.74
C VAL A 50 9.73 -9.34 22.97
N PHE A 51 9.59 -10.66 23.12
CA PHE A 51 8.28 -11.31 23.22
C PHE A 51 7.80 -11.53 24.67
N TRP A 52 8.72 -11.62 25.63
CA TRP A 52 8.41 -11.96 27.04
C TRP A 52 9.21 -11.13 28.03
N GLY A 53 9.50 -9.86 27.71
CA GLY A 53 10.30 -8.95 28.55
C GLY A 53 9.70 -8.66 29.92
N ASN A 54 8.39 -8.87 30.10
CA ASN A 54 7.70 -8.70 31.38
C ASN A 54 7.94 -9.85 32.38
N TYR A 55 8.67 -10.92 31.98
CA TYR A 55 8.99 -12.06 32.80
C TYR A 55 10.48 -12.10 33.16
N SER A 56 10.84 -12.89 34.15
CA SER A 56 12.26 -13.11 34.46
C SER A 56 12.97 -13.80 33.29
N THR A 57 14.26 -13.56 33.14
CA THR A 57 15.09 -14.08 32.02
C THR A 57 14.95 -15.62 31.86
N ASN A 58 14.90 -16.36 32.94
CA ASN A 58 14.75 -17.83 32.91
C ASN A 58 13.37 -18.23 32.34
N VAL A 59 12.32 -17.50 32.70
CA VAL A 59 10.95 -17.76 32.23
C VAL A 59 10.84 -17.38 30.74
N SER A 60 11.37 -16.24 30.34
CA SER A 60 11.37 -15.81 28.93
C SER A 60 12.12 -16.78 28.02
N ARG A 61 13.28 -17.31 28.48
CA ARG A 61 14.01 -18.37 27.77
C ARG A 61 13.19 -19.66 27.63
N LYS A 62 12.44 -20.03 28.69
CA LYS A 62 11.53 -21.17 28.63
C LYS A 62 10.42 -20.98 27.62
N TYR A 63 9.80 -19.80 27.57
CA TYR A 63 8.74 -19.50 26.61
C TYR A 63 9.27 -19.51 25.18
N LEU A 64 10.44 -18.96 24.92
CA LEU A 64 11.07 -19.04 23.60
C LEU A 64 11.31 -20.49 23.15
N ARG A 65 11.82 -21.36 24.06
CA ARG A 65 11.98 -22.80 23.76
C ARG A 65 10.65 -23.47 23.41
N ASN A 66 9.59 -23.15 24.14
CA ASN A 66 8.26 -23.68 23.91
C ASN A 66 7.70 -23.20 22.54
N ALA A 67 7.91 -21.92 22.19
CA ALA A 67 7.52 -21.37 20.90
C ALA A 67 8.23 -22.08 19.74
N LEU A 68 9.54 -22.28 19.84
CA LEU A 68 10.32 -23.03 18.84
C LEU A 68 9.89 -24.50 18.72
N TRP A 69 9.61 -25.15 19.88
CA TRP A 69 9.08 -26.50 19.85
C TRP A 69 7.72 -26.58 19.16
N LYS A 70 6.82 -25.62 19.44
CA LYS A 70 5.51 -25.53 18.78
C LYS A 70 5.64 -25.30 17.27
N LEU A 71 6.51 -24.40 16.85
CA LEU A 71 6.81 -24.20 15.41
C LEU A 71 7.27 -25.52 14.78
N ARG A 72 8.21 -26.23 15.40
CA ARG A 72 8.70 -27.53 14.90
C ARG A 72 7.55 -28.53 14.73
N SER A 73 6.68 -28.64 15.73
CA SER A 73 5.52 -29.55 15.70
C SER A 73 4.57 -29.20 14.55
N VAL A 74 4.30 -27.91 14.32
CA VAL A 74 3.42 -27.45 13.25
C VAL A 74 4.06 -27.68 11.89
N PHE A 75 5.34 -27.37 11.71
CA PHE A 75 6.02 -27.64 10.44
C PHE A 75 6.01 -29.14 10.11
N GLN A 76 6.26 -30.00 11.08
CA GLN A 76 6.18 -31.46 10.93
C GLN A 76 4.76 -31.92 10.52
N SER A 77 3.70 -31.31 11.07
CA SER A 77 2.32 -31.67 10.75
C SER A 77 1.94 -31.39 9.28
N VAL A 78 2.56 -30.41 8.66
CA VAL A 78 2.38 -30.09 7.24
C VAL A 78 3.42 -30.75 6.32
N GLY A 79 4.34 -31.56 6.90
CA GLY A 79 5.37 -32.29 6.15
C GLY A 79 6.63 -31.48 5.87
N ALA A 80 6.90 -30.43 6.65
CA ALA A 80 8.09 -29.60 6.56
C ALA A 80 9.02 -29.84 7.77
N GLN A 81 10.30 -29.49 7.60
CA GLN A 81 11.25 -29.43 8.71
C GLN A 81 11.54 -27.96 9.04
N LEU A 82 11.41 -27.59 10.31
CA LEU A 82 11.70 -26.21 10.73
C LEU A 82 13.17 -25.84 10.47
N GLU A 83 14.05 -26.81 10.56
CA GLU A 83 15.49 -26.69 10.35
C GLU A 83 15.87 -26.29 8.91
N ASP A 84 14.99 -26.51 7.94
CA ASP A 84 15.18 -26.03 6.56
C ASP A 84 15.05 -24.48 6.46
N TYR A 85 14.38 -23.87 7.45
CA TYR A 85 14.05 -22.44 7.48
C TYR A 85 14.68 -21.68 8.64
N LEU A 86 14.94 -22.33 9.77
CA LEU A 86 15.53 -21.69 10.93
C LEU A 86 16.82 -22.38 11.37
N LEU A 87 17.91 -21.60 11.40
CA LEU A 87 19.14 -22.00 12.06
C LEU A 87 19.05 -21.63 13.54
N VAL A 88 18.96 -22.65 14.39
CA VAL A 88 18.83 -22.49 15.85
C VAL A 88 20.11 -22.95 16.53
N ASN A 89 20.92 -22.01 17.00
CA ASN A 89 22.14 -22.26 17.78
C ASN A 89 21.91 -21.97 19.27
N ASP A 90 22.89 -22.21 20.09
CA ASP A 90 22.82 -21.99 21.53
C ASP A 90 22.59 -20.50 21.86
N ASP A 91 23.26 -19.59 21.15
CA ASP A 91 23.22 -18.14 21.39
C ASP A 91 22.36 -17.34 20.42
N SER A 92 21.98 -17.92 19.26
CA SER A 92 21.33 -17.18 18.20
C SER A 92 20.30 -18.00 17.43
N ILE A 93 19.35 -17.29 16.85
CA ILE A 93 18.37 -17.83 15.90
C ILE A 93 18.41 -16.95 14.65
N ALA A 94 18.39 -17.56 13.50
CA ALA A 94 18.34 -16.85 12.22
C ALA A 94 17.37 -17.55 11.26
N PHE A 95 16.65 -16.74 10.47
CA PHE A 95 16.00 -17.28 9.29
C PHE A 95 17.07 -17.58 8.24
N GLN A 96 17.03 -18.77 7.65
CA GLN A 96 17.96 -19.19 6.60
C GLN A 96 17.20 -19.41 5.30
N THR A 97 17.85 -19.06 4.19
CA THR A 97 17.26 -19.09 2.86
C THR A 97 17.58 -20.37 2.07
N SER A 98 17.99 -21.46 2.76
CA SER A 98 18.34 -22.72 2.11
C SER A 98 17.12 -23.52 1.65
N GLY A 99 15.99 -23.38 2.35
CA GLY A 99 14.71 -23.96 1.93
C GLY A 99 13.96 -23.05 0.94
N PRO A 100 13.16 -23.62 0.03
CA PRO A 100 12.37 -22.81 -0.90
C PRO A 100 11.23 -22.11 -0.15
N TYR A 101 11.24 -20.79 -0.18
CA TYR A 101 10.19 -19.97 0.43
C TYR A 101 9.79 -18.80 -0.47
N GLN A 102 8.65 -18.23 -0.20
CA GLN A 102 8.14 -16.99 -0.79
C GLN A 102 7.58 -16.12 0.32
N LEU A 103 8.01 -14.87 0.36
CA LEU A 103 7.57 -13.86 1.33
C LEU A 103 7.15 -12.60 0.57
N ASP A 104 5.91 -12.16 0.77
CA ASP A 104 5.34 -10.99 0.10
C ASP A 104 6.12 -9.70 0.42
N VAL A 105 6.46 -9.46 1.69
CA VAL A 105 7.26 -8.30 2.13
C VAL A 105 8.63 -8.28 1.43
N GLU A 106 9.32 -9.43 1.30
CA GLU A 106 10.60 -9.50 0.61
C GLU A 106 10.46 -9.18 -0.87
N THR A 107 9.43 -9.72 -1.52
CA THR A 107 9.13 -9.45 -2.93
C THR A 107 8.80 -7.97 -3.13
N PHE A 108 7.97 -7.39 -2.25
CA PHE A 108 7.65 -5.96 -2.24
C PHE A 108 8.90 -5.09 -2.15
N GLU A 109 9.77 -5.34 -1.16
CA GLU A 109 11.01 -4.60 -0.96
C GLU A 109 11.98 -4.75 -2.15
N ALA A 110 12.10 -5.95 -2.71
CA ALA A 110 12.97 -6.22 -3.86
C ALA A 110 12.52 -5.48 -5.13
N LEU A 111 11.20 -5.45 -5.40
CA LEU A 111 10.65 -4.72 -6.53
C LEU A 111 10.88 -3.20 -6.42
N LEU A 112 10.90 -2.65 -5.20
CA LEU A 112 11.10 -1.22 -4.96
C LEU A 112 12.57 -0.83 -4.81
N ALA A 113 13.48 -1.78 -4.64
CA ALA A 113 14.90 -1.51 -4.38
C ALA A 113 15.57 -0.65 -5.46
N THR A 114 15.26 -0.90 -6.73
CA THR A 114 15.87 -0.20 -7.89
C THR A 114 15.38 1.24 -8.03
N THR A 115 14.24 1.59 -7.43
CA THR A 115 13.60 2.90 -7.58
C THR A 115 13.70 3.77 -6.33
N ARG A 116 14.44 3.29 -5.30
CA ARG A 116 14.51 3.97 -3.99
C ARG A 116 14.91 5.44 -4.10
N ASN A 117 15.92 5.75 -4.90
CA ASN A 117 16.51 7.10 -5.02
C ASN A 117 15.99 7.90 -6.23
N LEU A 118 15.07 7.35 -7.01
CA LEU A 118 14.50 8.01 -8.19
C LEU A 118 13.26 8.81 -7.79
N GLN A 119 13.07 9.95 -8.47
CA GLN A 119 11.80 10.68 -8.42
C GLN A 119 10.80 10.04 -9.41
N GLY A 120 9.52 10.41 -9.32
CA GLY A 120 8.50 9.84 -10.20
C GLY A 120 8.77 10.11 -11.68
N GLU A 121 9.24 11.32 -12.02
CA GLU A 121 9.57 11.73 -13.39
C GLU A 121 10.77 10.96 -13.98
N GLU A 122 11.63 10.41 -13.13
CA GLU A 122 12.84 9.69 -13.53
C GLU A 122 12.59 8.20 -13.79
N LEU A 123 11.41 7.70 -13.46
CA LEU A 123 11.04 6.30 -13.66
C LEU A 123 10.89 5.99 -15.15
N ASN A 124 11.49 4.88 -15.58
CA ASN A 124 11.15 4.30 -16.87
C ASN A 124 9.93 3.36 -16.75
N GLN A 125 9.42 2.90 -17.90
CA GLN A 125 8.22 2.06 -17.97
C GLN A 125 8.36 0.74 -17.18
N ASP A 126 9.51 0.07 -17.26
CA ASP A 126 9.75 -1.20 -16.55
C ASP A 126 9.76 -0.98 -15.03
N GLN A 127 10.39 0.10 -14.57
CA GLN A 127 10.43 0.48 -13.16
C GLN A 127 9.03 0.84 -12.63
N ALA A 128 8.26 1.59 -13.40
CA ALA A 128 6.86 1.91 -13.04
C ALA A 128 6.01 0.63 -12.96
N GLN A 129 6.19 -0.32 -13.89
CA GLN A 129 5.49 -1.59 -13.87
C GLN A 129 5.91 -2.47 -12.68
N GLN A 130 7.21 -2.51 -12.33
CA GLN A 130 7.68 -3.20 -11.13
C GLN A 130 7.11 -2.59 -9.86
N MET A 131 7.06 -1.26 -9.79
CA MET A 131 6.46 -0.54 -8.66
C MET A 131 4.96 -0.81 -8.53
N LYS A 132 4.21 -0.84 -9.65
CA LYS A 132 2.80 -1.26 -9.66
C LYS A 132 2.63 -2.67 -9.09
N LYS A 133 3.44 -3.64 -9.54
CA LYS A 133 3.41 -5.01 -8.99
C LYS A 133 3.70 -5.04 -7.49
N ALA A 134 4.62 -4.21 -7.01
CA ALA A 134 4.89 -4.10 -5.58
C ALA A 134 3.66 -3.57 -4.83
N ILE A 135 3.04 -2.51 -5.32
CA ILE A 135 1.83 -1.92 -4.74
C ILE A 135 0.68 -2.94 -4.69
N ASP A 136 0.54 -3.77 -5.72
CA ASP A 136 -0.50 -4.81 -5.78
C ASP A 136 -0.28 -5.96 -4.78
N LEU A 137 0.94 -6.10 -4.21
CA LEU A 137 1.22 -7.03 -3.11
C LEU A 137 0.79 -6.50 -1.74
N TYR A 138 0.62 -5.18 -1.60
CA TYR A 138 0.22 -4.54 -0.34
C TYR A 138 -1.30 -4.61 -0.18
N ASP A 139 -1.79 -5.73 0.31
CA ASP A 139 -3.22 -6.03 0.50
C ASP A 139 -3.71 -5.65 1.92
N GLY A 140 -3.15 -4.61 2.47
CA GLY A 140 -3.42 -4.10 3.81
C GLY A 140 -2.16 -3.95 4.67
N ASP A 141 -2.33 -3.47 5.88
CA ASP A 141 -1.21 -3.23 6.80
C ASP A 141 -0.50 -4.53 7.20
N LEU A 142 0.77 -4.42 7.54
CA LEU A 142 1.55 -5.55 8.03
C LEU A 142 0.89 -6.17 9.28
N LEU A 143 0.52 -7.47 9.21
CA LEU A 143 -0.02 -8.26 10.31
C LEU A 143 -1.15 -7.52 11.05
N GLU A 144 -2.24 -7.21 10.36
CA GLU A 144 -3.40 -6.55 10.94
C GLU A 144 -3.90 -7.25 12.20
N GLY A 145 -4.18 -6.47 13.25
CA GLY A 145 -4.60 -6.98 14.54
C GLY A 145 -3.47 -7.49 15.45
N VAL A 146 -2.20 -7.34 15.05
CA VAL A 146 -1.03 -7.60 15.91
C VAL A 146 -0.50 -6.27 16.46
N ASP A 147 -0.61 -6.05 17.77
CA ASP A 147 -0.25 -4.79 18.44
C ASP A 147 1.11 -4.85 19.16
N GLU A 148 1.96 -5.80 18.80
CA GLU A 148 3.33 -5.90 19.33
C GLU A 148 4.19 -4.72 18.85
N GLU A 149 4.95 -4.09 19.75
CA GLU A 149 5.74 -2.89 19.46
C GLU A 149 6.66 -3.06 18.24
N TRP A 150 7.35 -4.21 18.12
CA TRP A 150 8.21 -4.51 16.97
C TRP A 150 7.44 -4.56 15.65
N CYS A 151 6.16 -4.97 15.68
CA CYS A 151 5.29 -5.04 14.51
C CYS A 151 4.83 -3.64 14.08
N LEU A 152 4.53 -2.76 15.03
CA LEU A 152 4.11 -1.38 14.76
C LEU A 152 5.19 -0.60 14.02
N TYR A 153 6.47 -0.73 14.42
CA TYR A 153 7.58 -0.09 13.69
C TYR A 153 7.73 -0.57 12.26
N GLU A 154 7.65 -1.89 12.04
CA GLU A 154 7.75 -2.44 10.68
C GLU A 154 6.52 -2.11 9.83
N ARG A 155 5.33 -2.09 10.44
CA ARG A 155 4.09 -1.67 9.78
C ARG A 155 4.22 -0.24 9.27
N GLU A 156 4.61 0.70 10.12
CA GLU A 156 4.81 2.09 9.75
C GLU A 156 5.85 2.25 8.63
N ARG A 157 6.98 1.55 8.74
CA ARG A 157 8.02 1.56 7.72
C ARG A 157 7.51 1.10 6.35
N LEU A 158 6.77 -0.01 6.30
CA LEU A 158 6.24 -0.57 5.07
C LEU A 158 5.09 0.27 4.49
N SER A 159 4.24 0.81 5.36
CA SER A 159 3.18 1.75 4.99
C SER A 159 3.76 3.01 4.34
N LEU A 160 4.78 3.63 4.93
CA LEU A 160 5.47 4.78 4.34
C LEU A 160 6.10 4.44 2.98
N LEU A 161 6.67 3.24 2.83
CA LEU A 161 7.25 2.79 1.57
C LEU A 161 6.17 2.60 0.50
N HIS A 162 5.02 2.06 0.88
CA HIS A 162 3.85 1.92 0.01
C HIS A 162 3.32 3.28 -0.45
N LEU A 163 3.06 4.21 0.48
CA LEU A 163 2.57 5.55 0.16
C LEU A 163 3.53 6.35 -0.73
N ASN A 164 4.84 6.25 -0.47
CA ASN A 164 5.85 6.88 -1.31
C ASN A 164 5.87 6.28 -2.73
N SER A 165 5.60 4.98 -2.86
CA SER A 165 5.53 4.32 -4.16
C SER A 165 4.30 4.76 -4.95
N LEU A 166 3.13 4.90 -4.30
CA LEU A 166 1.93 5.48 -4.90
C LEU A 166 2.19 6.91 -5.40
N LEU A 167 2.84 7.75 -4.59
CA LEU A 167 3.17 9.12 -4.96
C LEU A 167 4.12 9.17 -6.17
N LYS A 168 5.13 8.29 -6.22
CA LYS A 168 6.03 8.20 -7.37
C LYS A 168 5.29 7.80 -8.64
N LEU A 169 4.36 6.85 -8.58
CA LEU A 169 3.53 6.49 -9.74
C LEU A 169 2.58 7.61 -10.16
N MET A 170 2.00 8.34 -9.20
CA MET A 170 1.19 9.52 -9.48
C MET A 170 1.98 10.54 -10.32
N VAL A 171 3.20 10.87 -9.89
CA VAL A 171 4.09 11.81 -10.57
C VAL A 171 4.59 11.25 -11.91
N TYR A 172 4.91 9.95 -12.00
CA TYR A 172 5.23 9.26 -13.25
C TYR A 172 4.10 9.41 -14.28
N HIS A 173 2.86 9.15 -13.88
CA HIS A 173 1.72 9.26 -14.78
C HIS A 173 1.45 10.70 -15.20
N ARG A 174 1.68 11.69 -14.32
CA ARG A 174 1.63 13.10 -14.67
C ARG A 174 2.64 13.46 -15.77
N SER A 175 3.89 13.02 -15.61
CA SER A 175 4.97 13.32 -16.59
C SER A 175 4.76 12.62 -17.93
N HIS A 176 3.99 11.53 -17.97
CA HIS A 176 3.64 10.79 -19.19
C HIS A 176 2.24 11.15 -19.74
N HIS A 177 1.65 12.26 -19.29
CA HIS A 177 0.33 12.76 -19.73
C HIS A 177 -0.84 11.80 -19.46
N MET A 178 -0.68 10.84 -18.57
CA MET A 178 -1.72 9.89 -18.13
C MET A 178 -2.40 10.40 -16.87
N TYR A 179 -3.02 11.58 -16.96
CA TYR A 179 -3.46 12.36 -15.80
C TYR A 179 -4.53 11.64 -14.96
N THR A 180 -5.48 10.97 -15.59
CA THR A 180 -6.53 10.19 -14.90
C THR A 180 -5.94 9.10 -14.01
N LEU A 181 -4.98 8.32 -14.55
CA LEU A 181 -4.27 7.32 -13.76
C LEU A 181 -3.49 7.95 -12.59
N GLY A 182 -2.92 9.13 -12.81
CA GLY A 182 -2.27 9.89 -11.72
C GLY A 182 -3.24 10.22 -10.59
N LEU A 183 -4.47 10.67 -10.92
CA LEU A 183 -5.50 10.98 -9.93
C LEU A 183 -5.91 9.77 -9.09
N GLU A 184 -6.05 8.59 -9.69
CA GLU A 184 -6.38 7.36 -8.97
C GLU A 184 -5.35 7.00 -7.89
N TYR A 185 -4.04 7.19 -8.18
CA TYR A 185 -3.01 7.03 -7.15
C TYR A 185 -3.12 8.09 -6.06
N GLY A 186 -3.47 9.33 -6.42
CA GLY A 186 -3.72 10.40 -5.47
C GLY A 186 -4.89 10.07 -4.52
N GLU A 187 -6.00 9.60 -5.05
CA GLU A 187 -7.18 9.18 -4.29
C GLU A 187 -6.84 8.03 -3.33
N ARG A 188 -6.08 7.03 -3.77
CA ARG A 188 -5.62 5.94 -2.90
C ARG A 188 -4.76 6.43 -1.73
N ILE A 189 -3.88 7.41 -1.97
CA ILE A 189 -3.07 8.01 -0.89
C ILE A 189 -3.96 8.77 0.08
N LEU A 190 -4.88 9.60 -0.42
CA LEU A 190 -5.75 10.41 0.43
C LEU A 190 -6.81 9.59 1.17
N ALA A 191 -7.20 8.43 0.66
CA ALA A 191 -8.04 7.47 1.38
C ALA A 191 -7.32 6.90 2.61
N PHE A 192 -6.00 6.79 2.58
CA PHE A 192 -5.18 6.33 3.70
C PHE A 192 -4.82 7.49 4.66
N ASP A 193 -4.37 8.62 4.12
CA ASP A 193 -3.97 9.80 4.87
C ASP A 193 -4.36 11.06 4.08
N ASN A 194 -5.54 11.61 4.40
CA ASN A 194 -6.10 12.76 3.73
C ASN A 194 -5.43 14.11 4.10
N THR A 195 -4.53 14.11 5.08
CA THR A 195 -3.80 15.32 5.49
C THR A 195 -2.55 15.60 4.65
N ARG A 196 -2.25 14.76 3.65
CA ARG A 196 -1.05 14.88 2.81
C ARG A 196 -1.17 16.03 1.80
N GLU A 197 -0.78 17.20 2.23
CA GLU A 197 -0.88 18.43 1.44
C GLU A 197 -0.15 18.38 0.10
N ASN A 198 1.01 17.70 0.03
CA ASN A 198 1.73 17.51 -1.23
C ASN A 198 0.95 16.69 -2.26
N VAL A 199 0.14 15.74 -1.82
CA VAL A 199 -0.73 14.93 -2.70
C VAL A 199 -1.89 15.79 -3.22
N HIS A 200 -2.51 16.61 -2.37
CA HIS A 200 -3.52 17.56 -2.82
C HIS A 200 -2.96 18.50 -3.89
N ARG A 201 -1.73 19.01 -3.73
CA ARG A 201 -1.08 19.85 -4.75
C ARG A 201 -0.88 19.13 -6.08
N GLU A 202 -0.41 17.88 -6.04
CA GLU A 202 -0.26 17.07 -7.27
C GLU A 202 -1.62 16.83 -7.93
N MET A 203 -2.69 16.54 -7.17
CA MET A 203 -4.04 16.39 -7.72
C MET A 203 -4.56 17.68 -8.33
N MET A 204 -4.32 18.84 -7.72
CA MET A 204 -4.64 20.13 -8.31
C MET A 204 -3.98 20.30 -9.68
N GLN A 205 -2.69 19.95 -9.80
CA GLN A 205 -1.97 20.02 -11.08
C GLN A 205 -2.56 19.05 -12.12
N LEU A 206 -2.90 17.82 -11.70
CA LEU A 206 -3.49 16.82 -12.58
C LEU A 206 -4.87 17.25 -13.11
N TYR A 207 -5.75 17.78 -12.26
CA TYR A 207 -7.04 18.32 -12.68
C TYR A 207 -6.86 19.50 -13.66
N TRP A 208 -5.90 20.39 -13.36
CA TRP A 208 -5.60 21.50 -14.25
C TRP A 208 -5.11 21.03 -15.62
N LEU A 209 -4.22 20.05 -15.66
CA LEU A 209 -3.68 19.45 -16.88
C LEU A 209 -4.73 18.66 -17.67
N LEU A 210 -5.76 18.12 -17.01
CA LEU A 210 -6.94 17.53 -17.66
C LEU A 210 -7.88 18.55 -18.30
N GLY A 211 -7.67 19.84 -18.05
CA GLY A 211 -8.58 20.88 -18.51
C GLY A 211 -9.79 21.10 -17.60
N GLU A 212 -9.71 20.62 -16.34
CA GLU A 212 -10.73 20.74 -15.30
C GLU A 212 -10.30 21.75 -14.22
N PRO A 213 -10.16 23.07 -14.56
CA PRO A 213 -9.65 24.07 -13.63
C PRO A 213 -10.53 24.24 -12.39
N GLN A 214 -11.84 24.01 -12.51
CA GLN A 214 -12.76 24.11 -11.38
C GLN A 214 -12.47 23.01 -10.35
N LEU A 215 -12.22 21.77 -10.79
CA LEU A 215 -11.88 20.67 -9.89
C LEU A 215 -10.54 20.92 -9.20
N ALA A 216 -9.56 21.51 -9.88
CA ALA A 216 -8.31 21.91 -9.27
C ALA A 216 -8.50 22.90 -8.11
N LEU A 217 -9.39 23.90 -8.26
CA LEU A 217 -9.70 24.88 -7.23
C LEU A 217 -10.52 24.25 -6.07
N VAL A 218 -11.44 23.34 -6.39
CA VAL A 218 -12.19 22.57 -5.38
C VAL A 218 -11.24 21.71 -4.54
N GLN A 219 -10.25 21.08 -5.17
CA GLN A 219 -9.24 20.28 -4.48
C GLN A 219 -8.42 21.11 -3.47
N TYR A 220 -8.12 22.37 -3.78
CA TYR A 220 -7.49 23.30 -2.82
C TYR A 220 -8.38 23.53 -1.59
N HIS A 221 -9.65 23.85 -1.79
CA HIS A 221 -10.57 24.10 -0.67
C HIS A 221 -10.80 22.85 0.17
N HIS A 222 -10.82 21.67 -0.44
CA HIS A 222 -10.88 20.40 0.28
C HIS A 222 -9.62 20.21 1.15
N CYS A 223 -8.44 20.46 0.60
CA CYS A 223 -7.18 20.44 1.37
C CYS A 223 -7.21 21.43 2.54
N GLU A 224 -7.61 22.68 2.28
CA GLU A 224 -7.69 23.73 3.31
C GLU A 224 -8.63 23.32 4.46
N GLN A 225 -9.80 22.77 4.14
CA GLN A 225 -10.76 22.32 5.12
C GLN A 225 -10.21 21.16 5.97
N ILE A 226 -9.63 20.13 5.33
CA ILE A 226 -9.06 18.98 6.04
C ILE A 226 -7.93 19.42 6.98
N LEU A 227 -7.00 20.24 6.51
CA LEU A 227 -5.88 20.71 7.33
C LEU A 227 -6.37 21.54 8.51
N ARG A 228 -7.38 22.39 8.32
CA ARG A 228 -7.99 23.18 9.41
C ARG A 228 -8.71 22.29 10.42
N ASP A 229 -9.51 21.34 9.96
CA ASP A 229 -10.40 20.56 10.83
C ASP A 229 -9.65 19.46 11.58
N GLN A 230 -8.65 18.83 10.97
CA GLN A 230 -7.95 17.68 11.54
C GLN A 230 -6.59 18.03 12.18
N VAL A 231 -5.90 19.03 11.63
CA VAL A 231 -4.53 19.37 12.06
C VAL A 231 -4.51 20.75 12.76
N GLY A 232 -5.48 21.62 12.49
CA GLY A 232 -5.55 22.97 13.05
C GLY A 232 -4.60 23.96 12.37
N VAL A 233 -4.16 23.67 11.12
CA VAL A 233 -3.26 24.53 10.35
C VAL A 233 -3.87 24.93 9.02
N GLU A 234 -3.30 25.98 8.41
CA GLU A 234 -3.62 26.36 7.04
C GLU A 234 -2.66 25.68 6.04
N PRO A 235 -3.04 25.60 4.75
CA PRO A 235 -2.14 25.16 3.69
C PRO A 235 -0.84 25.98 3.68
N ASN A 236 0.27 25.34 3.32
CA ASN A 236 1.57 25.99 3.22
C ASN A 236 1.63 27.00 2.05
N ASP A 237 2.71 27.79 2.01
CA ASP A 237 2.85 28.85 1.01
C ASP A 237 2.92 28.30 -0.43
N ASP A 238 3.50 27.12 -0.65
CA ASP A 238 3.57 26.50 -1.98
C ASP A 238 2.19 26.14 -2.50
N THR A 239 1.33 25.62 -1.64
CA THR A 239 -0.05 25.24 -1.99
C THR A 239 -0.92 26.49 -2.24
N LYS A 240 -0.78 27.51 -1.38
CA LYS A 240 -1.44 28.82 -1.57
C LYS A 240 -0.97 29.48 -2.85
N TYR A 241 0.33 29.44 -3.15
CA TYR A 241 0.89 29.99 -4.37
C TYR A 241 0.37 29.28 -5.61
N LEU A 242 0.36 27.95 -5.62
CA LEU A 242 -0.21 27.18 -6.72
C LEU A 242 -1.69 27.54 -6.98
N TYR A 243 -2.49 27.61 -5.92
CA TYR A 243 -3.88 28.05 -6.01
C TYR A 243 -4.02 29.43 -6.66
N GLN A 244 -3.22 30.41 -6.22
CA GLN A 244 -3.23 31.76 -6.81
C GLN A 244 -2.83 31.77 -8.28
N GLN A 245 -1.84 30.95 -8.69
CA GLN A 245 -1.44 30.84 -10.08
C GLN A 245 -2.59 30.27 -10.94
N MET A 246 -3.31 29.28 -10.43
CA MET A 246 -4.46 28.68 -11.11
C MET A 246 -5.65 29.67 -11.18
N LEU A 247 -5.98 30.33 -10.08
CA LEU A 247 -7.07 31.30 -9.99
C LEU A 247 -6.91 32.45 -11.01
N HIS A 248 -5.67 32.90 -11.22
CA HIS A 248 -5.35 33.96 -12.19
C HIS A 248 -4.97 33.46 -13.58
N HIS A 249 -5.19 32.18 -13.90
CA HIS A 249 -4.82 31.54 -15.17
C HIS A 249 -3.33 31.73 -15.55
N ARG A 250 -2.44 31.85 -14.56
CA ARG A 250 -0.99 31.99 -14.75
C ARG A 250 -0.27 30.64 -14.73
N PHE A 251 -0.92 29.57 -14.27
CA PHE A 251 -0.38 28.23 -14.35
C PHE A 251 -0.47 27.73 -15.79
N PRO A 252 0.62 27.18 -16.36
CA PRO A 252 0.66 26.75 -17.75
C PRO A 252 -0.45 25.73 -18.05
N MET A 253 -1.27 26.01 -19.05
CA MET A 253 -2.17 25.00 -19.64
C MET A 253 -1.40 24.17 -20.66
N PRO A 254 -1.67 22.87 -20.78
CA PRO A 254 -1.12 22.07 -21.87
C PRO A 254 -1.55 22.69 -23.20
N LYS A 255 -0.60 22.92 -24.07
CA LYS A 255 -0.88 23.56 -25.39
C LYS A 255 -1.73 22.70 -26.34
N GLU A 256 -2.16 21.51 -25.93
CA GLU A 256 -2.73 20.46 -26.77
C GLU A 256 -4.03 19.81 -26.28
N ILE A 257 -4.93 20.55 -25.61
CA ILE A 257 -6.31 20.06 -25.43
C ILE A 257 -7.29 20.85 -26.35
N PHE A 258 -6.82 21.41 -27.41
CA PHE A 258 -7.71 21.64 -28.57
C PHE A 258 -7.66 20.36 -29.41
N VAL A 259 -8.67 19.52 -29.28
CA VAL A 259 -9.01 18.55 -30.31
C VAL A 259 -9.36 19.32 -31.55
N SER A 260 -8.35 19.83 -32.23
CA SER A 260 -8.43 20.12 -33.64
C SER A 260 -8.60 18.75 -34.29
N SER A 261 -9.74 18.57 -34.94
CA SER A 261 -10.00 17.50 -35.90
C SER A 261 -8.88 17.48 -36.94
N ARG A 262 -7.74 16.86 -36.60
CA ARG A 262 -6.72 16.50 -37.59
C ARG A 262 -7.02 15.08 -38.06
N PRO A 263 -6.81 14.82 -39.36
CA PRO A 263 -7.01 13.48 -39.91
C PRO A 263 -6.10 12.49 -39.17
N VAL A 264 -6.64 11.35 -38.84
CA VAL A 264 -5.98 10.20 -38.25
C VAL A 264 -4.72 9.90 -39.08
N GLU A 265 -3.54 10.22 -38.53
CA GLU A 265 -2.29 9.66 -39.03
C GLU A 265 -2.27 8.17 -38.69
N ASP A 266 -1.97 7.38 -39.69
CA ASP A 266 -1.81 5.93 -39.81
C ASP A 266 -2.09 5.08 -38.53
N PRO A 267 -3.18 4.29 -38.50
CA PRO A 267 -3.58 3.46 -37.34
C PRO A 267 -2.56 2.38 -36.94
N ARG A 268 -1.43 2.29 -37.62
CA ARG A 268 -0.42 1.23 -37.42
C ARG A 268 0.59 1.50 -36.31
N ASN A 269 0.57 2.67 -35.65
CA ASN A 269 1.55 3.04 -34.62
C ASN A 269 0.96 3.36 -33.23
N VAL A 270 -0.30 3.06 -32.99
CA VAL A 270 -0.87 3.07 -31.63
C VAL A 270 -0.55 1.73 -31.00
N ASN A 271 0.19 1.74 -29.91
CA ASN A 271 0.38 0.53 -29.12
C ASN A 271 -0.98 0.08 -28.57
N LEU A 272 -1.60 -0.85 -29.28
CA LEU A 272 -2.97 -1.33 -29.04
C LEU A 272 -3.13 -1.87 -27.59
N ALA A 273 -2.04 -2.33 -26.98
CA ALA A 273 -2.03 -2.82 -25.61
C ALA A 273 -2.30 -1.68 -24.60
N THR A 274 -1.66 -0.52 -24.74
CA THR A 274 -1.89 0.62 -23.83
C THR A 274 -3.27 1.24 -23.98
N ALA A 275 -3.79 1.32 -25.23
CA ALA A 275 -5.15 1.81 -25.47
C ALA A 275 -6.21 0.84 -24.92
N THR A 276 -5.97 -0.46 -24.99
CA THR A 276 -6.87 -1.48 -24.47
C THR A 276 -6.85 -1.52 -22.93
N GLU A 277 -5.69 -1.39 -22.30
CA GLU A 277 -5.56 -1.27 -20.85
C GLU A 277 -6.28 -0.02 -20.34
N TYR A 278 -6.12 1.13 -21.01
CA TYR A 278 -6.85 2.35 -20.65
C TYR A 278 -8.37 2.18 -20.76
N ALA A 279 -8.87 1.60 -21.86
CA ALA A 279 -10.30 1.38 -22.05
C ALA A 279 -10.89 0.38 -21.02
N ILE A 280 -10.15 -0.66 -20.67
CA ILE A 280 -10.54 -1.63 -19.63
C ILE A 280 -10.60 -0.94 -18.28
N HIS A 281 -9.64 -0.09 -17.98
CA HIS A 281 -9.55 0.62 -16.72
C HIS A 281 -10.69 1.63 -16.56
N GLU A 282 -11.00 2.42 -17.59
CA GLU A 282 -12.13 3.35 -17.61
C GLU A 282 -13.48 2.63 -17.41
N ILE A 283 -13.64 1.45 -18.00
CA ILE A 283 -14.83 0.62 -17.80
C ILE A 283 -14.90 0.13 -16.35
N HIS A 284 -13.79 -0.24 -15.71
CA HIS A 284 -13.76 -0.65 -14.30
C HIS A 284 -14.11 0.51 -13.37
N HIS A 285 -13.55 1.69 -13.61
CA HIS A 285 -13.84 2.91 -12.85
C HIS A 285 -15.34 3.28 -12.94
N LEU A 286 -15.89 3.32 -14.16
CA LEU A 286 -17.31 3.61 -14.34
C LEU A 286 -18.22 2.57 -13.65
N ARG A 287 -17.83 1.30 -13.64
CA ARG A 287 -18.56 0.26 -12.89
C ARG A 287 -18.52 0.50 -11.40
N GLN A 288 -17.38 0.85 -10.85
CA GLN A 288 -17.23 1.14 -9.42
C GLN A 288 -18.09 2.33 -9.01
N VAL A 289 -18.05 3.43 -9.76
CA VAL A 289 -18.90 4.62 -9.52
C VAL A 289 -20.39 4.26 -9.58
N ILE A 290 -20.81 3.40 -10.50
CA ILE A 290 -22.19 2.93 -10.60
C ILE A 290 -22.59 2.11 -9.37
N GLU A 291 -21.75 1.19 -8.89
CA GLU A 291 -22.04 0.40 -7.70
C GLU A 291 -22.07 1.24 -6.42
N GLU A 292 -21.18 2.22 -6.28
CA GLU A 292 -21.17 3.15 -5.15
C GLU A 292 -22.43 4.02 -5.11
N THR A 293 -22.80 4.61 -6.27
CA THR A 293 -24.05 5.39 -6.39
C THR A 293 -25.30 4.56 -6.16
N LYS A 294 -25.31 3.30 -6.57
CA LYS A 294 -26.40 2.38 -6.30
C LYS A 294 -26.52 2.05 -4.81
N ALA A 295 -25.41 1.81 -4.13
CA ALA A 295 -25.39 1.58 -2.69
C ALA A 295 -25.85 2.80 -1.88
N GLU A 296 -25.51 4.01 -2.33
CA GLU A 296 -26.03 5.25 -1.73
C GLU A 296 -27.54 5.42 -1.95
N LEU A 297 -28.01 5.10 -3.15
CA LEU A 297 -29.46 5.14 -3.46
C LEU A 297 -30.24 4.17 -2.57
N GLU A 298 -29.77 2.92 -2.42
CA GLU A 298 -30.40 1.93 -1.53
C GLU A 298 -30.44 2.39 -0.07
N LYS A 299 -29.39 3.08 0.41
CA LYS A 299 -29.38 3.71 1.76
C LYS A 299 -30.44 4.80 1.89
N VAL A 300 -30.59 5.66 0.88
CA VAL A 300 -31.60 6.75 0.88
C VAL A 300 -33.01 6.15 0.82
N GLU A 301 -33.25 5.13 0.01
CA GLU A 301 -34.54 4.43 -0.06
C GLU A 301 -34.89 3.77 1.27
N ALA A 302 -33.96 3.10 1.94
CA ALA A 302 -34.17 2.53 3.27
C ALA A 302 -34.51 3.58 4.34
N LEU A 303 -33.86 4.76 4.29
CA LEU A 303 -34.16 5.87 5.19
C LEU A 303 -35.56 6.46 4.92
N LEU A 304 -35.98 6.55 3.67
CA LEU A 304 -37.31 7.02 3.29
C LEU A 304 -38.42 6.04 3.74
N GLU A 305 -38.17 4.71 3.61
CA GLU A 305 -39.10 3.71 4.12
C GLU A 305 -39.23 3.75 5.66
N GLN A 306 -38.10 3.91 6.37
CA GLN A 306 -38.13 4.11 7.84
C GLN A 306 -38.86 5.38 8.27
N ALA A 307 -38.72 6.48 7.53
CA ALA A 307 -39.43 7.71 7.78
C ALA A 307 -40.94 7.57 7.54
N LYS A 308 -41.33 6.84 6.50
CA LYS A 308 -42.71 6.55 6.15
C LYS A 308 -43.42 5.69 7.22
N ASN A 309 -42.70 4.70 7.76
CA ASN A 309 -43.21 3.82 8.83
C ASN A 309 -43.28 4.47 10.22
N LYS A 310 -42.62 5.63 10.44
CA LYS A 310 -42.71 6.44 11.67
C LYS A 310 -43.81 7.50 11.62
N SER A 311 -44.42 7.69 10.46
CA SER A 311 -45.49 8.72 10.25
C SER A 311 -46.91 8.14 10.20
N VAL A 312 -47.04 6.82 10.48
CA VAL A 312 -48.32 6.12 10.74
C VAL A 312 -48.36 5.70 12.21
#